data_61cd6057c115a06a52111784b8e4e3d5
#
_entry.id   61cd6057c115a06a52111784b8e4e3d5
#
_cell.length_a   1.000
_cell.length_b   1.000
_cell.length_c   1.000
_cell.angle_alpha   90.00
_cell.angle_beta   90.00
_cell.angle_gamma   90.00
#
_symmetry.space_group_name_H-M   'P 1'
#
loop_
_entity.id
_entity.type
_entity.pdbx_description
1 polymer ?
#
loop_
_entity_poly.entity_id
_entity_poly.type
_entity_poly.pdbx_seq_one_letter_code
_entity_poly.pdbx_strand_id
1 'polypeptide(L)'
;TIANAQTKQVSFLDASGVPARKGYEFRNGWLNTADEPVSAASILKFSNARAAGIGEALPAGTVRVYMRDSRGQAQFIGESDIPHTPGGSQLAIRTGDAFDVKVQPVLVKREEITVATWNSYTSWRVTYRDGKTEQSVNTALYSTPDRFWRNQMKYVVTNARPVPVTVDVIQSGLGRWWWWRDLRVGEESIPGVQDSADERRWEVPVPANGKVELTATFITPW
;
A
#
# COMPACT_ATOMS: atom_id res chain seq x y z
N THR A 1 34.17 24.68 -19.40
CA THR A 1 34.43 25.72 -18.37
C THR A 1 33.10 26.39 -18.03
N ILE A 2 32.76 26.51 -16.79
CA ILE A 2 31.57 27.24 -16.31
C ILE A 2 32.11 28.58 -15.84
N ALA A 3 31.56 29.69 -16.34
CA ALA A 3 31.94 31.02 -15.88
C ALA A 3 31.36 31.29 -14.49
N ASN A 4 31.99 32.24 -13.77
CA ASN A 4 31.56 32.60 -12.40
C ASN A 4 30.10 33.07 -12.44
N ALA A 5 29.28 32.59 -11.50
CA ALA A 5 27.83 32.85 -11.37
C ALA A 5 26.93 32.31 -12.52
N GLN A 6 27.36 31.30 -13.26
CA GLN A 6 26.52 30.61 -14.24
C GLN A 6 26.07 29.25 -13.72
N THR A 7 24.76 28.94 -13.89
CA THR A 7 24.22 27.61 -13.70
C THR A 7 24.18 26.87 -15.03
N LYS A 8 24.79 25.70 -15.09
CA LYS A 8 24.74 24.84 -16.27
C LYS A 8 23.94 23.58 -15.97
N GLN A 9 22.87 23.37 -16.71
CA GLN A 9 22.10 22.14 -16.64
C GLN A 9 22.67 21.12 -17.62
N VAL A 10 23.00 19.92 -17.15
CA VAL A 10 23.54 18.83 -17.95
C VAL A 10 22.64 17.63 -17.81
N SER A 11 22.23 17.03 -18.95
CA SER A 11 21.54 15.75 -18.94
C SER A 11 22.50 14.67 -18.45
N PHE A 12 22.07 13.86 -17.49
CA PHE A 12 22.84 12.71 -16.98
C PHE A 12 22.28 11.37 -17.45
N LEU A 13 21.02 11.34 -17.91
CA LEU A 13 20.33 10.16 -18.39
C LEU A 13 19.39 10.55 -19.54
N ASP A 14 19.42 9.78 -20.59
CA ASP A 14 18.46 9.81 -21.70
C ASP A 14 18.08 8.37 -22.02
N ALA A 15 16.81 8.02 -21.85
CA ALA A 15 16.29 6.68 -22.08
C ALA A 15 14.97 6.77 -22.86
N SER A 16 14.81 5.90 -23.84
CA SER A 16 13.62 5.83 -24.68
C SER A 16 13.02 4.43 -24.68
N GLY A 17 11.72 4.34 -24.96
CA GLY A 17 11.03 3.05 -25.03
C GLY A 17 10.83 2.34 -23.68
N VAL A 18 10.95 3.06 -22.56
CA VAL A 18 10.74 2.50 -21.23
C VAL A 18 9.27 2.09 -21.06
N PRO A 19 8.98 0.80 -20.79
CA PRO A 19 7.61 0.35 -20.58
C PRO A 19 7.00 1.03 -19.36
N ALA A 20 5.89 1.73 -19.55
CA ALA A 20 5.17 2.39 -18.48
C ALA A 20 3.68 2.00 -18.53
N ARG A 21 3.07 1.85 -17.36
CA ARG A 21 1.65 1.51 -17.23
C ARG A 21 0.93 2.57 -16.41
N LYS A 22 -0.19 3.05 -16.92
CA LYS A 22 -1.12 3.87 -16.15
C LYS A 22 -1.86 2.97 -15.17
N GLY A 23 -1.93 3.40 -13.92
CA GLY A 23 -2.69 2.76 -12.85
C GLY A 23 -3.51 3.76 -12.06
N TYR A 24 -4.26 3.26 -11.11
CA TYR A 24 -5.02 4.05 -10.16
C TYR A 24 -4.71 3.54 -8.76
N GLU A 25 -4.53 4.46 -7.82
CA GLU A 25 -4.25 4.13 -6.42
C GLU A 25 -5.20 4.91 -5.51
N PHE A 26 -5.77 4.22 -4.56
CA PHE A 26 -6.53 4.83 -3.47
C PHE A 26 -5.94 4.37 -2.15
N ARG A 27 -5.61 5.32 -1.28
CA ARG A 27 -5.03 5.05 0.03
C ARG A 27 -5.99 5.50 1.12
N ASN A 28 -6.41 4.56 1.96
CA ASN A 28 -7.19 4.83 3.16
C ASN A 28 -6.28 4.78 4.39
N GLY A 29 -6.21 5.88 5.14
CA GLY A 29 -5.31 6.00 6.30
C GLY A 29 -5.87 5.43 7.60
N TRP A 30 -7.11 4.99 7.62
CA TRP A 30 -7.80 4.52 8.81
C TRP A 30 -9.02 3.64 8.51
N LEU A 31 -9.51 2.92 9.53
CA LEU A 31 -10.72 2.10 9.44
C LEU A 31 -11.96 2.97 9.72
N ASN A 32 -12.33 3.82 8.77
CA ASN A 32 -13.43 4.78 8.87
C ASN A 32 -14.29 4.81 7.61
N THR A 33 -15.45 5.45 7.71
CA THR A 33 -16.31 5.78 6.57
C THR A 33 -15.95 7.16 6.03
N ALA A 34 -15.85 7.28 4.72
CA ALA A 34 -15.88 8.58 4.06
C ALA A 34 -17.31 8.90 3.62
N ASP A 35 -17.75 10.13 3.87
CA ASP A 35 -19.12 10.55 3.56
C ASP A 35 -19.40 10.52 2.05
N GLU A 36 -18.37 10.82 1.25
CA GLU A 36 -18.47 10.85 -0.22
C GLU A 36 -17.35 9.98 -0.86
N PRO A 37 -17.59 9.52 -2.11
CA PRO A 37 -16.54 8.84 -2.88
C PRO A 37 -15.37 9.78 -3.19
N VAL A 38 -14.16 9.34 -2.86
CA VAL A 38 -12.90 10.07 -3.05
C VAL A 38 -12.26 9.64 -4.36
N SER A 39 -11.71 10.60 -5.10
CA SER A 39 -10.98 10.32 -6.34
C SER A 39 -9.73 9.47 -6.07
N ALA A 40 -9.52 8.43 -6.87
CA ALA A 40 -8.27 7.70 -6.87
C ALA A 40 -7.15 8.56 -7.50
N ALA A 41 -5.91 8.40 -7.05
CA ALA A 41 -4.77 9.01 -7.70
C ALA A 41 -4.48 8.30 -9.03
N SER A 42 -4.27 9.05 -10.09
CA SER A 42 -3.68 8.53 -11.33
C SER A 42 -2.17 8.38 -11.11
N ILE A 43 -1.65 7.19 -11.39
CA ILE A 43 -0.24 6.88 -11.25
C ILE A 43 0.33 6.33 -12.55
N LEU A 44 1.61 6.60 -12.78
CA LEU A 44 2.40 6.02 -13.86
C LEU A 44 3.43 5.09 -13.25
N LYS A 45 3.30 3.78 -13.48
CA LYS A 45 4.21 2.75 -12.96
C LYS A 45 5.22 2.36 -14.03
N PHE A 46 6.51 2.36 -13.69
CA PHE A 46 7.59 1.87 -14.54
C PHE A 46 8.75 1.36 -13.69
N SER A 47 9.69 0.66 -14.34
CA SER A 47 10.91 0.18 -13.69
C SER A 47 12.13 0.89 -14.22
N ASN A 48 13.10 1.22 -13.35
CA ASN A 48 14.41 1.69 -13.78
C ASN A 48 15.43 0.56 -13.93
N ALA A 49 14.98 -0.69 -14.01
CA ALA A 49 15.85 -1.82 -14.26
C ALA A 49 16.47 -1.77 -15.68
N ARG A 50 17.64 -2.40 -15.84
CA ARG A 50 18.32 -2.50 -17.15
C ARG A 50 17.43 -3.18 -18.21
N ALA A 51 16.68 -4.21 -17.80
CA ALA A 51 15.74 -4.89 -18.68
C ALA A 51 14.58 -4.00 -19.16
N ALA A 52 14.27 -2.92 -18.45
CA ALA A 52 13.29 -1.91 -18.82
C ALA A 52 13.88 -0.73 -19.62
N GLY A 53 15.17 -0.75 -19.91
CA GLY A 53 15.82 0.25 -20.76
C GLY A 53 16.48 1.43 -20.04
N ILE A 54 16.45 1.47 -18.68
CA ILE A 54 17.13 2.52 -17.91
C ILE A 54 18.46 1.99 -17.36
N GLY A 55 18.43 1.06 -16.42
CA GLY A 55 19.62 0.41 -15.86
C GLY A 55 20.42 1.23 -14.86
N GLU A 56 20.02 2.47 -14.59
CA GLU A 56 20.76 3.42 -13.75
C GLU A 56 19.96 3.79 -12.49
N ALA A 57 20.69 4.19 -11.45
CA ALA A 57 20.09 4.80 -10.27
C ALA A 57 19.58 6.21 -10.62
N LEU A 58 18.44 6.58 -10.06
CA LEU A 58 17.86 7.91 -10.24
C LEU A 58 18.14 8.75 -8.98
N PRO A 59 18.71 9.97 -9.13
CA PRO A 59 18.87 10.89 -8.01
C PRO A 59 17.51 11.37 -7.50
N ALA A 60 17.46 11.80 -6.26
CA ALA A 60 16.29 12.47 -5.72
C ALA A 60 15.99 13.75 -6.51
N GLY A 61 14.73 14.01 -6.78
CA GLY A 61 14.30 15.18 -7.51
C GLY A 61 12.86 15.11 -7.98
N THR A 62 12.40 16.14 -8.68
CA THR A 62 11.05 16.24 -9.22
C THR A 62 10.99 15.64 -10.62
N VAL A 63 10.16 14.62 -10.80
CA VAL A 63 9.84 14.03 -12.11
C VAL A 63 8.61 14.71 -12.67
N ARG A 64 8.72 15.31 -13.83
CA ARG A 64 7.60 15.90 -14.56
C ARG A 64 7.15 14.99 -15.68
N VAL A 65 5.85 14.77 -15.76
CA VAL A 65 5.24 13.88 -16.74
C VAL A 65 4.50 14.69 -17.78
N TYR A 66 4.82 14.40 -19.05
CA TYR A 66 4.18 15.02 -20.21
C TYR A 66 3.55 13.93 -21.08
N MET A 67 2.37 14.20 -21.60
CA MET A 67 1.71 13.35 -22.57
C MET A 67 1.60 14.07 -23.91
N ARG A 68 1.76 13.36 -25.02
CA ARG A 68 1.53 13.94 -26.34
C ARG A 68 0.03 13.96 -26.63
N ASP A 69 -0.47 15.12 -27.02
CA ASP A 69 -1.85 15.26 -27.51
C ASP A 69 -2.00 14.70 -28.94
N SER A 70 -3.21 14.78 -29.49
CA SER A 70 -3.51 14.33 -30.85
C SER A 70 -2.74 15.07 -31.96
N ARG A 71 -2.13 16.22 -31.63
CA ARG A 71 -1.29 17.04 -32.53
C ARG A 71 0.21 16.77 -32.31
N GLY A 72 0.56 15.84 -31.40
CA GLY A 72 1.94 15.53 -31.06
C GLY A 72 2.59 16.53 -30.09
N GLN A 73 1.84 17.52 -29.57
CA GLN A 73 2.37 18.51 -28.62
C GLN A 73 2.46 17.91 -27.22
N ALA A 74 3.55 18.23 -26.53
CA ALA A 74 3.74 17.80 -25.14
C ALA A 74 2.85 18.62 -24.21
N GLN A 75 1.92 17.94 -23.53
CA GLN A 75 1.05 18.52 -22.51
C GLN A 75 1.49 18.04 -21.13
N PHE A 76 1.73 18.97 -20.22
CA PHE A 76 2.05 18.66 -18.82
C PHE A 76 0.83 18.01 -18.17
N ILE A 77 1.03 16.84 -17.52
CA ILE A 77 -0.05 16.12 -16.86
C ILE A 77 0.16 15.94 -15.35
N GLY A 78 1.36 16.22 -14.85
CA GLY A 78 1.63 16.18 -13.42
C GLY A 78 3.11 16.05 -13.09
N GLU A 79 3.42 16.21 -11.83
CA GLU A 79 4.76 16.05 -11.28
C GLU A 79 4.73 15.36 -9.92
N SER A 80 5.82 14.72 -9.57
CA SER A 80 6.00 14.05 -8.28
C SER A 80 7.46 14.01 -7.92
N ASP A 81 7.76 14.21 -6.66
CA ASP A 81 9.11 14.03 -6.15
C ASP A 81 9.42 12.55 -5.96
N ILE A 82 10.63 12.17 -6.34
CA ILE A 82 11.17 10.84 -6.08
C ILE A 82 12.38 10.95 -5.15
N PRO A 83 12.56 10.01 -4.23
CA PRO A 83 13.79 9.90 -3.45
C PRO A 83 14.94 9.34 -4.31
N HIS A 84 16.14 9.28 -3.77
CA HIS A 84 17.23 8.51 -4.37
C HIS A 84 16.76 7.07 -4.60
N THR A 85 16.72 6.66 -5.85
CA THR A 85 16.14 5.39 -6.26
C THR A 85 17.20 4.51 -6.89
N PRO A 86 17.58 3.39 -6.26
CA PRO A 86 18.57 2.45 -6.81
C PRO A 86 18.14 1.87 -8.15
N GLY A 87 19.10 1.45 -8.96
CA GLY A 87 18.81 0.72 -10.20
C GLY A 87 18.06 -0.59 -9.92
N GLY A 88 17.10 -0.95 -10.77
CA GLY A 88 16.25 -2.13 -10.61
C GLY A 88 14.99 -1.93 -9.79
N SER A 89 14.71 -0.69 -9.36
CA SER A 89 13.52 -0.35 -8.59
C SER A 89 12.27 -0.24 -9.47
N GLN A 90 11.10 -0.41 -8.82
CA GLN A 90 9.80 -0.04 -9.37
C GLN A 90 9.42 1.36 -8.89
N LEU A 91 8.98 2.20 -9.81
CA LEU A 91 8.54 3.55 -9.51
C LEU A 91 7.05 3.72 -9.82
N ALA A 92 6.39 4.53 -8.99
CA ALA A 92 5.01 4.96 -9.21
C ALA A 92 4.97 6.48 -9.09
N ILE A 93 4.77 7.17 -10.20
CA ILE A 93 4.70 8.62 -10.26
C ILE A 93 3.24 9.03 -10.25
N ARG A 94 2.83 9.79 -9.23
CA ARG A 94 1.49 10.37 -9.17
C ARG A 94 1.40 11.52 -10.17
N THR A 95 0.38 11.47 -11.04
CA THR A 95 0.16 12.50 -12.08
C THR A 95 -1.05 13.39 -11.79
N GLY A 96 -1.79 13.11 -10.72
CA GLY A 96 -2.97 13.86 -10.31
C GLY A 96 -4.12 12.97 -9.85
N ASP A 97 -5.29 13.54 -9.65
CA ASP A 97 -6.48 12.80 -9.24
C ASP A 97 -7.31 12.39 -10.46
N ALA A 98 -7.86 11.17 -10.40
CA ALA A 98 -8.75 10.68 -11.43
C ALA A 98 -10.16 11.23 -11.22
N PHE A 99 -10.76 11.81 -12.27
CA PHE A 99 -12.14 12.27 -12.21
C PHE A 99 -13.14 11.12 -12.29
N ASP A 100 -12.78 10.07 -13.02
CA ASP A 100 -13.67 8.97 -13.45
C ASP A 100 -13.52 7.72 -12.58
N VAL A 101 -12.54 7.67 -11.67
CA VAL A 101 -12.28 6.53 -10.81
C VAL A 101 -12.31 6.99 -9.37
N LYS A 102 -13.27 6.48 -8.61
CA LYS A 102 -13.49 6.89 -7.22
C LYS A 102 -13.60 5.67 -6.32
N VAL A 103 -13.22 5.86 -5.06
CA VAL A 103 -13.34 4.84 -4.02
C VAL A 103 -14.00 5.45 -2.80
N GLN A 104 -14.97 4.75 -2.24
CA GLN A 104 -15.60 5.13 -0.98
C GLN A 104 -15.33 4.03 0.05
N PRO A 105 -14.49 4.28 1.06
CA PRO A 105 -14.36 3.40 2.21
C PRO A 105 -15.59 3.55 3.12
N VAL A 106 -16.11 2.43 3.59
CA VAL A 106 -17.26 2.35 4.48
C VAL A 106 -16.95 1.37 5.61
N LEU A 107 -16.98 1.82 6.83
CA LEU A 107 -16.99 0.96 8.00
C LEU A 107 -18.42 0.41 8.17
N VAL A 108 -18.63 -0.81 7.71
CA VAL A 108 -19.96 -1.45 7.71
C VAL A 108 -20.40 -1.82 9.12
N LYS A 109 -19.45 -2.39 9.90
CA LYS A 109 -19.71 -2.84 11.25
C LYS A 109 -18.46 -2.76 12.10
N ARG A 110 -18.62 -2.35 13.34
CA ARG A 110 -17.61 -2.45 14.37
C ARG A 110 -18.23 -3.12 15.58
N GLU A 111 -17.65 -4.22 16.02
CA GLU A 111 -18.15 -4.98 17.16
C GLU A 111 -17.00 -5.39 18.08
N GLU A 112 -17.28 -5.38 19.37
CA GLU A 112 -16.36 -5.90 20.36
C GLU A 112 -16.43 -7.43 20.33
N ILE A 113 -15.27 -8.07 20.32
CA ILE A 113 -15.13 -9.51 20.44
C ILE A 113 -14.20 -9.84 21.60
N THR A 114 -14.54 -10.88 22.34
CA THR A 114 -13.72 -11.41 23.41
C THR A 114 -13.12 -12.73 22.97
N VAL A 115 -11.78 -12.83 23.00
CA VAL A 115 -11.08 -14.09 22.69
C VAL A 115 -10.76 -14.78 24.00
N ALA A 116 -11.38 -15.94 24.24
CA ALA A 116 -11.37 -16.60 25.54
C ALA A 116 -10.07 -17.36 25.88
N THR A 117 -9.12 -17.54 24.94
CA THR A 117 -7.96 -18.40 25.22
C THR A 117 -6.73 -18.02 24.42
N TRP A 118 -5.68 -17.61 25.11
CA TRP A 118 -4.29 -17.74 24.67
C TRP A 118 -3.61 -18.70 25.64
N ASN A 119 -3.22 -19.88 25.14
CA ASN A 119 -2.34 -20.77 25.88
C ASN A 119 -0.91 -20.29 25.66
N SER A 120 -0.32 -19.55 26.58
CA SER A 120 1.11 -19.30 26.57
C SER A 120 1.81 -20.47 27.27
N TYR A 121 2.53 -21.26 26.50
CA TYR A 121 3.42 -22.25 27.07
C TYR A 121 4.78 -21.58 27.36
N THR A 122 5.11 -21.43 28.64
CA THR A 122 6.48 -21.04 29.00
C THR A 122 7.20 -22.32 29.42
N SER A 123 8.08 -22.79 28.56
CA SER A 123 9.00 -23.87 28.92
C SER A 123 10.39 -23.28 29.23
N TRP A 124 10.97 -23.65 30.33
CA TRP A 124 12.36 -23.33 30.64
C TRP A 124 13.10 -24.59 30.99
N ARG A 125 14.38 -24.62 30.59
CA ARG A 125 15.32 -25.71 30.87
C ARG A 125 16.46 -25.12 31.64
N VAL A 126 16.70 -25.64 32.84
CA VAL A 126 17.86 -25.29 33.64
C VAL A 126 18.85 -26.46 33.60
N THR A 127 20.08 -26.20 33.19
CA THR A 127 21.19 -27.16 33.29
C THR A 127 22.10 -26.73 34.42
N TYR A 128 22.21 -27.55 35.43
CA TYR A 128 23.06 -27.32 36.58
C TYR A 128 24.54 -27.63 36.24
N ARG A 129 25.44 -27.11 37.07
CA ARG A 129 26.90 -27.28 36.89
C ARG A 129 27.36 -28.74 37.01
N ASP A 130 26.56 -29.61 37.66
CA ASP A 130 26.77 -31.06 37.78
C ASP A 130 26.24 -31.85 36.57
N GLY A 131 25.78 -31.18 35.53
CA GLY A 131 25.24 -31.79 34.31
C GLY A 131 23.78 -32.24 34.40
N LYS A 132 23.14 -32.10 35.53
CA LYS A 132 21.70 -32.39 35.66
C LYS A 132 20.89 -31.34 34.94
N THR A 133 19.86 -31.77 34.24
CA THR A 133 18.92 -30.90 33.53
C THR A 133 17.54 -31.08 34.10
N GLU A 134 16.95 -30.01 34.58
CA GLU A 134 15.54 -29.93 34.94
C GLU A 134 14.79 -29.17 33.87
N GLN A 135 13.67 -29.73 33.42
CA GLN A 135 12.74 -29.09 32.50
C GLN A 135 11.41 -28.92 33.20
N SER A 136 10.97 -27.69 33.35
CA SER A 136 9.64 -27.38 33.82
C SER A 136 8.80 -26.82 32.68
N VAL A 137 7.62 -27.39 32.51
CA VAL A 137 6.60 -26.86 31.62
C VAL A 137 5.49 -26.32 32.51
N ASN A 138 5.46 -25.01 32.65
CA ASN A 138 4.37 -24.37 33.41
C ASN A 138 3.26 -24.02 32.41
N THR A 139 2.18 -24.77 32.44
CA THR A 139 0.96 -24.46 31.70
C THR A 139 0.10 -23.57 32.59
N ALA A 140 0.38 -22.26 32.59
CA ALA A 140 -0.52 -21.31 33.21
C ALA A 140 -1.61 -20.96 32.21
N LEU A 141 -2.82 -21.47 32.43
CA LEU A 141 -4.03 -21.01 31.76
C LEU A 141 -4.42 -19.65 32.37
N TYR A 142 -3.83 -18.57 31.82
CA TYR A 142 -4.35 -17.24 32.09
C TYR A 142 -5.52 -16.98 31.16
N SER A 143 -6.74 -17.14 31.64
CA SER A 143 -7.93 -16.67 30.94
C SER A 143 -8.20 -15.21 31.35
N THR A 144 -7.34 -14.31 30.93
CA THR A 144 -7.73 -12.92 30.82
C THR A 144 -8.44 -12.78 29.47
N PRO A 145 -9.71 -12.40 29.46
CA PRO A 145 -10.41 -12.17 28.20
C PRO A 145 -9.78 -10.95 27.53
N ASP A 146 -8.96 -11.17 26.51
CA ASP A 146 -8.48 -10.09 25.68
C ASP A 146 -9.62 -9.57 24.81
N ARG A 147 -9.79 -8.26 24.82
CA ARG A 147 -10.83 -7.57 24.03
C ARG A 147 -10.25 -7.08 22.74
N PHE A 148 -10.99 -7.30 21.66
CA PHE A 148 -10.65 -6.85 20.32
C PHE A 148 -11.84 -6.19 19.66
N TRP A 149 -11.56 -5.30 18.70
CA TRP A 149 -12.53 -4.78 17.76
C TRP A 149 -12.48 -5.58 16.48
N ARG A 150 -13.59 -6.13 16.04
CA ARG A 150 -13.76 -6.62 14.67
C ARG A 150 -14.36 -5.50 13.84
N ASN A 151 -13.60 -5.04 12.85
CA ASN A 151 -14.00 -3.97 11.95
C ASN A 151 -14.22 -4.56 10.56
N GLN A 152 -15.44 -4.48 10.06
CA GLN A 152 -15.78 -4.87 8.68
C GLN A 152 -15.74 -3.64 7.78
N MET A 153 -14.76 -3.58 6.91
CA MET A 153 -14.61 -2.53 5.92
C MET A 153 -15.18 -2.97 4.58
N LYS A 154 -15.77 -2.03 3.87
CA LYS A 154 -16.17 -2.14 2.49
C LYS A 154 -15.61 -0.97 1.71
N TYR A 155 -14.96 -1.24 0.58
CA TYR A 155 -14.46 -0.24 -0.36
C TYR A 155 -15.28 -0.35 -1.64
N VAL A 156 -16.04 0.70 -1.92
CA VAL A 156 -16.87 0.79 -3.12
C VAL A 156 -16.04 1.47 -4.20
N VAL A 157 -15.56 0.71 -5.17
CA VAL A 157 -14.70 1.19 -6.25
C VAL A 157 -15.56 1.40 -7.49
N THR A 158 -15.59 2.62 -8.02
CA THR A 158 -16.40 3.03 -9.18
C THR A 158 -15.49 3.46 -10.32
N ASN A 159 -15.80 3.02 -11.52
CA ASN A 159 -15.13 3.37 -12.76
C ASN A 159 -16.17 3.92 -13.76
N ALA A 160 -16.15 5.22 -14.02
CA ALA A 160 -17.00 5.86 -15.03
C ALA A 160 -16.37 5.89 -16.43
N ARG A 161 -15.22 5.25 -16.64
CA ARG A 161 -14.54 5.15 -17.92
C ARG A 161 -15.18 4.08 -18.81
N PRO A 162 -15.18 4.24 -20.14
CA PRO A 162 -15.70 3.25 -21.09
C PRO A 162 -14.74 2.04 -21.26
N VAL A 163 -13.65 1.97 -20.48
CA VAL A 163 -12.67 0.88 -20.49
C VAL A 163 -12.50 0.33 -19.08
N PRO A 164 -12.23 -0.97 -18.93
CA PRO A 164 -11.93 -1.54 -17.61
C PRO A 164 -10.63 -0.96 -17.05
N VAL A 165 -10.55 -0.88 -15.73
CA VAL A 165 -9.37 -0.41 -15.01
C VAL A 165 -9.06 -1.33 -13.83
N THR A 166 -7.81 -1.32 -13.37
CA THR A 166 -7.44 -1.92 -12.08
C THR A 166 -7.07 -0.80 -11.13
N VAL A 167 -7.64 -0.84 -9.93
CA VAL A 167 -7.39 0.12 -8.86
C VAL A 167 -6.65 -0.57 -7.72
N ASP A 168 -5.49 -0.04 -7.34
CA ASP A 168 -4.81 -0.46 -6.13
C ASP A 168 -5.50 0.23 -4.94
N VAL A 169 -6.23 -0.54 -4.17
CA VAL A 169 -6.81 -0.09 -2.90
C VAL A 169 -5.84 -0.44 -1.79
N ILE A 170 -5.35 0.56 -1.08
CA ILE A 170 -4.37 0.40 0.00
C ILE A 170 -5.01 0.84 1.32
N GLN A 171 -5.10 -0.07 2.27
CA GLN A 171 -5.39 0.25 3.65
C GLN A 171 -4.07 0.43 4.39
N SER A 172 -3.81 1.64 4.86
CA SER A 172 -2.67 1.98 5.72
C SER A 172 -3.13 2.28 7.14
N GLY A 173 -2.21 2.62 8.03
CA GLY A 173 -2.47 2.88 9.44
C GLY A 173 -2.64 1.61 10.27
N LEU A 174 -2.27 0.46 9.74
CA LEU A 174 -2.37 -0.84 10.41
C LEU A 174 -1.25 -1.05 11.43
N GLY A 175 -0.08 -0.42 11.22
CA GLY A 175 1.13 -0.53 12.05
C GLY A 175 1.23 0.50 13.17
N ARG A 176 0.15 1.21 13.54
CA ARG A 176 0.19 2.22 14.60
C ARG A 176 0.55 1.60 15.93
N TRP A 177 1.52 2.19 16.61
CA TRP A 177 2.41 1.69 17.67
C TRP A 177 1.82 0.90 18.84
N TRP A 178 0.55 0.86 19.12
CA TRP A 178 -0.07 -0.05 20.11
C TRP A 178 -0.83 -1.22 19.48
N TRP A 179 -1.11 -1.21 18.15
CA TRP A 179 -1.91 -2.23 17.46
C TRP A 179 -1.07 -3.26 16.72
N TRP A 180 0.21 -2.96 16.48
CA TRP A 180 1.10 -3.77 15.65
C TRP A 180 1.30 -5.21 16.15
N ARG A 181 1.04 -5.47 17.45
CA ARG A 181 1.27 -6.79 18.02
C ARG A 181 0.21 -7.82 17.65
N ASP A 182 -1.04 -7.39 17.45
CA ASP A 182 -2.18 -8.31 17.34
C ASP A 182 -3.19 -7.91 16.26
N LEU A 183 -2.81 -7.00 15.33
CA LEU A 183 -3.65 -6.73 14.18
C LEU A 183 -3.67 -7.96 13.28
N ARG A 184 -4.89 -8.40 12.94
CA ARG A 184 -5.10 -9.53 12.03
C ARG A 184 -6.03 -9.10 10.92
N VAL A 185 -5.66 -9.48 9.70
CA VAL A 185 -6.57 -9.42 8.56
C VAL A 185 -7.35 -10.72 8.53
N GLY A 186 -8.66 -10.62 8.57
CA GLY A 186 -9.57 -11.77 8.52
C GLY A 186 -10.03 -12.07 7.10
N GLU A 187 -11.36 -12.21 6.93
CA GLU A 187 -11.94 -12.50 5.62
C GLU A 187 -11.80 -11.33 4.66
N GLU A 188 -11.44 -11.64 3.42
CA GLU A 188 -11.29 -10.71 2.31
C GLU A 188 -12.05 -11.24 1.08
N SER A 189 -12.82 -10.38 0.41
CA SER A 189 -13.53 -10.79 -0.83
C SER A 189 -12.62 -10.91 -2.05
N ILE A 190 -11.48 -10.23 -2.03
CA ILE A 190 -10.40 -10.32 -3.01
C ILE A 190 -9.12 -10.53 -2.20
N PRO A 191 -8.25 -11.48 -2.55
CA PRO A 191 -7.00 -11.69 -1.84
C PRO A 191 -6.10 -10.45 -1.91
N GLY A 192 -5.67 -9.94 -0.76
CA GLY A 192 -4.75 -8.82 -0.66
C GLY A 192 -3.30 -9.27 -0.44
N VAL A 193 -2.38 -8.32 -0.63
CA VAL A 193 -0.95 -8.48 -0.37
C VAL A 193 -0.55 -7.56 0.78
N GLN A 194 0.22 -8.08 1.73
CA GLN A 194 0.80 -7.27 2.80
C GLN A 194 2.09 -6.64 2.27
N ASP A 195 2.05 -5.35 1.93
CA ASP A 195 3.20 -4.63 1.39
C ASP A 195 4.18 -4.21 2.50
N SER A 196 3.67 -3.95 3.70
CA SER A 196 4.46 -3.66 4.90
C SER A 196 3.66 -3.99 6.16
N ALA A 197 4.25 -3.82 7.35
CA ALA A 197 3.52 -3.97 8.61
C ALA A 197 2.34 -2.99 8.74
N ASP A 198 2.40 -1.87 8.03
CA ASP A 198 1.39 -0.80 8.07
C ASP A 198 0.38 -0.86 6.93
N GLU A 199 0.66 -1.60 5.83
CA GLU A 199 -0.10 -1.48 4.59
C GLU A 199 -0.52 -2.83 4.04
N ARG A 200 -1.82 -2.94 3.75
CA ARG A 200 -2.45 -4.02 3.01
C ARG A 200 -2.99 -3.49 1.69
N ARG A 201 -2.65 -4.12 0.56
CA ARG A 201 -3.03 -3.70 -0.79
C ARG A 201 -3.85 -4.77 -1.51
N TRP A 202 -4.86 -4.32 -2.23
CA TRP A 202 -5.69 -5.13 -3.13
C TRP A 202 -5.67 -4.55 -4.53
N GLU A 203 -5.46 -5.39 -5.52
CA GLU A 203 -5.64 -5.05 -6.93
C GLU A 203 -7.09 -5.34 -7.31
N VAL A 204 -7.90 -4.31 -7.44
CA VAL A 204 -9.34 -4.44 -7.70
C VAL A 204 -9.62 -4.19 -9.18
N PRO A 205 -9.97 -5.23 -9.96
CA PRO A 205 -10.39 -5.06 -11.34
C PRO A 205 -11.82 -4.49 -11.39
N VAL A 206 -12.01 -3.37 -12.06
CA VAL A 206 -13.30 -2.69 -12.19
C VAL A 206 -13.71 -2.61 -13.65
N PRO A 207 -14.87 -3.16 -14.05
CA PRO A 207 -15.33 -3.14 -15.43
C PRO A 207 -15.58 -1.72 -15.94
N ALA A 208 -15.66 -1.55 -17.24
CA ALA A 208 -16.04 -0.29 -17.87
C ALA A 208 -17.43 0.16 -17.38
N ASN A 209 -17.56 1.44 -17.03
CA ASN A 209 -18.80 2.05 -16.51
C ASN A 209 -19.38 1.23 -15.34
N GLY A 210 -18.53 0.64 -14.51
CA GLY A 210 -18.93 -0.33 -13.53
C GLY A 210 -18.49 0.01 -12.10
N LYS A 211 -18.88 -0.89 -11.21
CA LYS A 211 -18.64 -0.78 -9.77
C LYS A 211 -18.28 -2.15 -9.22
N VAL A 212 -17.33 -2.18 -8.29
CA VAL A 212 -16.93 -3.37 -7.53
C VAL A 212 -16.93 -3.05 -6.05
N GLU A 213 -17.36 -3.97 -5.23
CA GLU A 213 -17.28 -3.87 -3.77
C GLU A 213 -16.19 -4.85 -3.27
N LEU A 214 -15.15 -4.31 -2.66
CA LEU A 214 -14.15 -5.05 -1.92
C LEU A 214 -14.54 -5.02 -0.44
N THR A 215 -14.58 -6.17 0.21
CA THR A 215 -14.78 -6.27 1.66
C THR A 215 -13.56 -6.88 2.33
N ALA A 216 -13.20 -6.35 3.49
CA ALA A 216 -12.11 -6.87 4.32
C ALA A 216 -12.44 -6.70 5.80
N THR A 217 -12.04 -7.69 6.60
CA THR A 217 -12.23 -7.68 8.05
C THR A 217 -10.89 -7.46 8.74
N PHE A 218 -10.87 -6.53 9.69
CA PHE A 218 -9.70 -6.23 10.50
C PHE A 218 -10.03 -6.46 11.98
N ILE A 219 -9.19 -7.23 12.65
CA ILE A 219 -9.27 -7.44 14.09
C ILE A 219 -8.16 -6.62 14.73
N THR A 220 -8.53 -5.66 15.57
CA THR A 220 -7.61 -4.74 16.22
C THR A 220 -7.75 -4.87 17.74
N PRO A 221 -6.70 -4.73 18.55
CA PRO A 221 -6.80 -4.67 20.00
C PRO A 221 -7.73 -3.53 20.44
N TRP A 222 -8.29 -3.71 21.65
CA TRP A 222 -9.18 -2.74 22.28
C TRP A 222 -8.42 -1.56 22.88
#